data_875aba3cb78586da56861a4c851d0734
#
_entry.id   875aba3cb78586da56861a4c851d0734
#
_cell.length_a   1.000
_cell.length_b   1.000
_cell.length_c   1.000
_cell.angle_alpha   90.00
_cell.angle_beta   90.00
_cell.angle_gamma   90.00
#
_symmetry.space_group_name_H-M   'P 1'
#
loop_
_entity.id
_entity.type
_entity.pdbx_description
1 polymer ?
#
loop_
_entity_poly.entity_id
_entity_poly.type
_entity_poly.pdbx_seq_one_letter_code
_entity_poly.pdbx_strand_id
1 'polypeptide(L)'
;LYLEQQEAIFAALETTPLPFSGLNRLQAIQTDIEELVKKGYELKGLLPSAQAYSQYINELSLAEKQPHIYLHYLALIYGGQMMRSKVPSSGQMYAFQNMEECIQSIRRIQSDEWVNEVNKGYDHVIALFDELENTLFCKKTESYV
;
A
#
# COMPACT_ATOMS: atom_id res chain seq x y z
N LEU A 1 7.25 10.03 -3.32
CA LEU A 1 7.70 8.77 -3.94
C LEU A 1 6.95 7.54 -3.39
N TYR A 2 6.96 7.35 -2.07
CA TYR A 2 6.34 6.18 -1.44
C TYR A 2 4.83 6.10 -1.69
N LEU A 3 4.10 7.21 -1.49
CA LEU A 3 2.65 7.22 -1.64
C LEU A 3 2.20 6.95 -3.07
N GLU A 4 2.97 7.35 -4.07
CA GLU A 4 2.66 7.07 -5.47
C GLU A 4 2.68 5.57 -5.75
N GLN A 5 3.63 4.84 -5.14
CA GLN A 5 3.70 3.39 -5.27
C GLN A 5 2.50 2.74 -4.57
N GLN A 6 2.15 3.20 -3.39
CA GLN A 6 0.99 2.71 -2.66
C GLN A 6 -0.32 3.00 -3.39
N GLU A 7 -0.44 4.16 -4.01
CA GLU A 7 -1.62 4.49 -4.82
C GLU A 7 -1.86 3.44 -5.90
N ALA A 8 -0.81 3.05 -6.63
CA ALA A 8 -0.93 2.06 -7.70
C ALA A 8 -1.34 0.69 -7.16
N ILE A 9 -0.76 0.27 -6.04
CA ILE A 9 -1.06 -1.03 -5.42
C ILE A 9 -2.52 -1.06 -4.93
N PHE A 10 -2.95 -0.03 -4.19
CA PHE A 10 -4.32 0.02 -3.67
C PHE A 10 -5.34 0.24 -4.78
N ALA A 11 -5.01 0.96 -5.85
CA ALA A 11 -5.88 1.06 -7.01
C ALA A 11 -6.14 -0.32 -7.62
N ALA A 12 -5.11 -1.15 -7.73
CA ALA A 12 -5.24 -2.51 -8.24
C ALA A 12 -6.10 -3.39 -7.30
N LEU A 13 -5.91 -3.26 -6.00
CA LEU A 13 -6.68 -4.02 -4.99
C LEU A 13 -8.16 -3.60 -4.98
N GLU A 14 -8.43 -2.31 -5.18
CA GLU A 14 -9.79 -1.76 -5.05
C GLU A 14 -10.57 -1.74 -6.37
N THR A 15 -10.07 -2.40 -7.42
CA THR A 15 -10.84 -2.67 -8.63
C THR A 15 -11.96 -3.69 -8.39
N THR A 16 -11.92 -4.42 -7.29
CA THR A 16 -12.91 -5.40 -6.88
C THR A 16 -13.52 -5.00 -5.54
N PRO A 17 -14.73 -5.49 -5.20
CA PRO A 17 -15.33 -5.18 -3.90
C PRO A 17 -14.46 -5.66 -2.74
N LEU A 18 -14.32 -4.82 -1.73
CA LEU A 18 -13.62 -5.15 -0.50
C LEU A 18 -14.58 -5.84 0.49
N PRO A 19 -14.05 -6.63 1.46
CA PRO A 19 -14.89 -7.28 2.47
C PRO A 19 -15.74 -6.31 3.28
N PHE A 20 -15.28 -5.07 3.44
CA PHE A 20 -15.99 -4.02 4.14
C PHE A 20 -15.62 -2.68 3.53
N SER A 21 -16.64 -1.84 3.26
CA SER A 21 -16.44 -0.56 2.58
C SER A 21 -15.51 0.41 3.35
N GLY A 22 -15.47 0.30 4.68
CA GLY A 22 -14.58 1.11 5.51
C GLY A 22 -13.11 0.84 5.30
N LEU A 23 -12.74 -0.24 4.59
CA LEU A 23 -11.37 -0.54 4.23
C LEU A 23 -10.82 0.35 3.11
N ASN A 24 -11.65 0.97 2.29
CA ASN A 24 -11.21 1.77 1.15
C ASN A 24 -10.09 2.74 1.51
N ARG A 25 -8.98 2.67 0.77
CA ARG A 25 -7.79 3.50 1.03
C ARG A 25 -7.36 4.36 -0.14
N LEU A 26 -7.79 4.03 -1.35
CA LEU A 26 -7.33 4.74 -2.55
C LEU A 26 -7.57 6.25 -2.45
N GLN A 27 -8.77 6.65 -2.08
CA GLN A 27 -9.12 8.07 -1.96
C GLN A 27 -8.30 8.75 -0.85
N ALA A 28 -8.11 8.08 0.27
CA ALA A 28 -7.31 8.61 1.37
C ALA A 28 -5.85 8.82 0.96
N ILE A 29 -5.28 7.87 0.20
CA ILE A 29 -3.92 7.99 -0.32
C ILE A 29 -3.84 9.16 -1.29
N GLN A 30 -4.81 9.31 -2.18
CA GLN A 30 -4.86 10.43 -3.13
C GLN A 30 -4.95 11.77 -2.39
N THR A 31 -5.72 11.83 -1.32
CA THR A 31 -5.82 13.04 -0.48
C THR A 31 -4.47 13.39 0.12
N ASP A 32 -3.74 12.40 0.65
CA ASP A 32 -2.42 12.62 1.21
C ASP A 32 -1.42 13.10 0.15
N ILE A 33 -1.47 12.53 -1.05
CA ILE A 33 -0.61 12.96 -2.17
C ILE A 33 -0.90 14.41 -2.53
N GLU A 34 -2.17 14.80 -2.67
CA GLU A 34 -2.57 16.18 -2.98
C GLU A 34 -2.08 17.14 -1.91
N GLU A 35 -2.17 16.77 -0.65
CA GLU A 35 -1.67 17.57 0.47
C GLU A 35 -0.16 17.80 0.36
N LEU A 36 0.60 16.74 0.06
CA LEU A 36 2.05 16.86 -0.09
C LEU A 36 2.45 17.70 -1.30
N VAL A 37 1.75 17.56 -2.42
CA VAL A 37 2.00 18.38 -3.61
C VAL A 37 1.79 19.86 -3.30
N LYS A 38 0.73 20.20 -2.55
CA LYS A 38 0.48 21.59 -2.12
C LYS A 38 1.57 22.12 -1.20
N LYS A 39 2.26 21.24 -0.46
CA LYS A 39 3.39 21.60 0.40
C LYS A 39 4.70 21.72 -0.34
N GLY A 40 4.72 21.46 -1.65
CA GLY A 40 5.90 21.57 -2.47
C GLY A 40 6.65 20.29 -2.79
N TYR A 41 6.14 19.13 -2.35
CA TYR A 41 6.73 17.85 -2.70
C TYR A 41 6.46 17.51 -4.17
N GLU A 42 7.46 16.96 -4.84
CA GLU A 42 7.35 16.60 -6.26
C GLU A 42 6.89 15.15 -6.44
N LEU A 43 6.06 14.93 -7.47
CA LEU A 43 5.73 13.59 -7.93
C LEU A 43 6.94 12.99 -8.65
N LYS A 44 7.28 11.74 -8.33
CA LYS A 44 8.44 11.04 -8.89
C LYS A 44 8.06 9.92 -9.86
N GLY A 45 6.77 9.55 -9.91
CA GLY A 45 6.28 8.50 -10.79
C GLY A 45 6.39 7.10 -10.18
N LEU A 46 5.95 6.11 -10.94
CA LEU A 46 5.98 4.72 -10.50
C LEU A 46 7.34 4.09 -10.71
N LEU A 47 7.79 3.34 -9.71
CA LEU A 47 8.97 2.50 -9.81
C LEU A 47 8.60 1.17 -10.50
N PRO A 48 9.55 0.53 -11.20
CA PRO A 48 9.30 -0.75 -11.87
C PRO A 48 8.71 -1.84 -10.97
N SER A 49 9.15 -1.95 -9.73
CA SER A 49 8.64 -2.96 -8.80
C SER A 49 7.16 -2.72 -8.44
N ALA A 50 6.76 -1.46 -8.22
CA ALA A 50 5.37 -1.13 -7.94
C ALA A 50 4.49 -1.35 -9.18
N GLN A 51 5.00 -1.00 -10.35
CA GLN A 51 4.31 -1.24 -11.61
C GLN A 51 4.10 -2.73 -11.84
N ALA A 52 5.12 -3.54 -11.63
CA ALA A 52 5.04 -4.99 -11.77
C ALA A 52 4.03 -5.60 -10.80
N TYR A 53 4.05 -5.16 -9.54
CA TYR A 53 3.13 -5.69 -8.53
C TYR A 53 1.68 -5.28 -8.81
N SER A 54 1.43 -4.02 -9.15
CA SER A 54 0.07 -3.58 -9.46
C SER A 54 -0.48 -4.31 -10.68
N GLN A 55 0.35 -4.57 -11.69
CA GLN A 55 -0.03 -5.35 -12.85
C GLN A 55 -0.35 -6.80 -12.47
N TYR A 56 0.48 -7.41 -11.63
CA TYR A 56 0.24 -8.76 -11.11
C TYR A 56 -1.11 -8.85 -10.42
N ILE A 57 -1.41 -7.89 -9.52
CA ILE A 57 -2.69 -7.85 -8.80
C ILE A 57 -3.86 -7.70 -9.77
N ASN A 58 -3.75 -6.83 -10.76
CA ASN A 58 -4.81 -6.59 -11.72
C ASN A 58 -5.20 -7.84 -12.54
N GLU A 59 -4.26 -8.76 -12.72
CA GLU A 59 -4.50 -10.00 -13.45
C GLU A 59 -5.12 -11.09 -12.59
N LEU A 60 -5.20 -10.92 -11.28
CA LEU A 60 -5.76 -11.91 -10.36
C LEU A 60 -7.29 -11.87 -10.36
N SER A 61 -7.91 -13.02 -10.11
CA SER A 61 -9.36 -13.11 -9.85
C SER A 61 -9.67 -12.48 -8.47
N LEU A 62 -10.96 -12.26 -8.20
CA LEU A 62 -11.41 -11.76 -6.89
C LEU A 62 -10.88 -12.63 -5.75
N ALA A 63 -11.01 -13.95 -5.87
CA ALA A 63 -10.55 -14.88 -4.84
C ALA A 63 -9.04 -14.80 -4.64
N GLU A 64 -8.29 -14.67 -5.72
CA GLU A 64 -6.83 -14.58 -5.66
C GLU A 64 -6.31 -13.25 -5.12
N LYS A 65 -7.12 -12.18 -5.20
CA LYS A 65 -6.76 -10.88 -4.61
C LYS A 65 -6.93 -10.85 -3.08
N GLN A 66 -7.76 -11.70 -2.52
CA GLN A 66 -8.05 -11.69 -1.09
C GLN A 66 -6.80 -11.86 -0.21
N PRO A 67 -5.85 -12.75 -0.51
CA PRO A 67 -4.59 -12.81 0.24
C PRO A 67 -3.82 -11.49 0.25
N HIS A 68 -3.82 -10.76 -0.85
CA HIS A 68 -3.15 -9.46 -0.94
C HIS A 68 -3.90 -8.39 -0.16
N ILE A 69 -5.23 -8.45 -0.13
CA ILE A 69 -6.05 -7.57 0.70
C ILE A 69 -5.72 -7.83 2.18
N TYR A 70 -5.69 -9.10 2.58
CA TYR A 70 -5.28 -9.49 3.93
C TYR A 70 -3.92 -8.88 4.30
N LEU A 71 -2.93 -9.07 3.45
CA LEU A 71 -1.57 -8.60 3.70
C LEU A 71 -1.51 -7.07 3.87
N HIS A 72 -2.03 -6.33 2.90
CA HIS A 72 -1.85 -4.88 2.85
C HIS A 72 -2.73 -4.13 3.85
N TYR A 73 -3.99 -4.52 3.97
CA TYR A 73 -4.91 -3.79 4.83
C TYR A 73 -4.64 -4.04 6.31
N LEU A 74 -4.32 -5.27 6.71
CA LEU A 74 -3.96 -5.52 8.10
C LEU A 74 -2.63 -4.86 8.46
N ALA A 75 -1.68 -4.81 7.54
CA ALA A 75 -0.42 -4.11 7.78
C ALA A 75 -0.65 -2.62 8.06
N LEU A 76 -1.54 -1.97 7.30
CA LEU A 76 -1.90 -0.58 7.55
C LEU A 76 -2.60 -0.38 8.89
N ILE A 77 -3.51 -1.27 9.22
CA ILE A 77 -4.29 -1.16 10.47
C ILE A 77 -3.36 -1.33 11.68
N TYR A 78 -2.55 -2.38 11.69
CA TYR A 78 -1.70 -2.68 12.85
C TYR A 78 -0.44 -1.82 12.93
N GLY A 79 0.19 -1.52 11.78
CA GLY A 79 1.43 -0.75 11.75
C GLY A 79 1.24 0.74 11.49
N GLY A 80 0.18 1.09 10.79
CA GLY A 80 -0.03 2.45 10.30
C GLY A 80 -0.28 3.48 11.38
N GLN A 81 -0.83 3.06 12.53
CA GLN A 81 -1.15 4.01 13.61
C GLN A 81 0.12 4.64 14.19
N MET A 82 1.22 3.90 14.22
CA MET A 82 2.50 4.44 14.63
C MET A 82 3.07 5.40 13.59
N MET A 83 2.78 5.16 12.31
CA MET A 83 3.30 5.98 11.21
C MET A 83 2.56 7.31 11.04
N ARG A 84 1.30 7.38 11.45
CA ARG A 84 0.44 8.55 11.22
C ARG A 84 1.04 9.85 11.73
N SER A 85 1.67 9.81 12.89
CA SER A 85 2.31 10.99 13.51
C SER A 85 3.68 11.32 12.93
N LYS A 86 4.26 10.43 12.13
CA LYS A 86 5.63 10.55 11.61
C LYS A 86 5.68 10.96 10.14
N VAL A 87 4.54 11.00 9.45
CA VAL A 87 4.50 11.38 8.03
C VAL A 87 4.25 12.88 7.89
N PRO A 88 4.72 13.50 6.79
CA PRO A 88 4.54 14.95 6.58
C PRO A 88 3.13 15.35 6.14
N SER A 89 2.26 14.39 5.82
CA SER A 89 0.83 14.63 5.53
C SER A 89 0.00 14.47 6.80
N SER A 90 -1.32 14.69 6.71
CA SER A 90 -2.24 14.43 7.81
C SER A 90 -2.45 12.94 8.09
N GLY A 91 -1.90 12.06 7.23
CA GLY A 91 -1.94 10.62 7.45
C GLY A 91 -3.30 9.99 7.21
N GLN A 92 -4.07 10.48 6.23
CA GLN A 92 -5.39 9.94 5.92
C GLN A 92 -5.32 8.47 5.50
N MET A 93 -4.22 8.06 4.87
CA MET A 93 -3.98 6.66 4.51
C MET A 93 -4.09 5.73 5.72
N TYR A 94 -3.75 6.20 6.90
CA TYR A 94 -3.73 5.40 8.13
C TYR A 94 -4.98 5.61 9.01
N ALA A 95 -5.91 6.46 8.59
CA ALA A 95 -7.10 6.80 9.37
C ALA A 95 -8.27 5.90 9.00
N PHE A 96 -8.63 4.99 9.91
CA PHE A 96 -9.78 4.10 9.76
C PHE A 96 -10.86 4.49 10.78
N GLN A 97 -12.10 4.68 10.32
CA GLN A 97 -13.21 5.07 11.22
C GLN A 97 -13.68 3.89 12.09
N ASN A 98 -13.82 2.72 11.49
CA ASN A 98 -14.31 1.51 12.16
C ASN A 98 -13.25 0.42 12.12
N MET A 99 -12.14 0.65 12.83
CA MET A 99 -10.96 -0.22 12.78
C MET A 99 -11.28 -1.67 13.15
N GLU A 100 -12.05 -1.88 14.23
CA GLU A 100 -12.41 -3.23 14.65
C GLU A 100 -13.24 -3.96 13.60
N GLU A 101 -14.21 -3.29 13.00
CA GLU A 101 -15.01 -3.89 11.92
C GLU A 101 -14.15 -4.19 10.68
N CYS A 102 -13.20 -3.33 10.37
CA CYS A 102 -12.24 -3.58 9.28
C CYS A 102 -11.44 -4.85 9.55
N ILE A 103 -10.91 -5.01 10.76
CA ILE A 103 -10.14 -6.19 11.15
C ILE A 103 -11.02 -7.44 11.05
N GLN A 104 -12.21 -7.40 11.62
CA GLN A 104 -13.10 -8.55 11.64
C GLN A 104 -13.56 -8.97 10.26
N SER A 105 -13.79 -8.02 9.36
CA SER A 105 -14.21 -8.33 7.99
C SER A 105 -13.16 -9.17 7.25
N ILE A 106 -11.88 -8.88 7.48
CA ILE A 106 -10.77 -9.64 6.89
C ILE A 106 -10.61 -11.00 7.61
N ARG A 107 -10.69 -11.00 8.95
CA ARG A 107 -10.55 -12.23 9.73
C ARG A 107 -11.61 -13.26 9.41
N ARG A 108 -12.84 -12.83 9.08
CA ARG A 108 -13.94 -13.73 8.71
C ARG A 108 -13.67 -14.53 7.44
N ILE A 109 -12.89 -13.97 6.51
CA ILE A 109 -12.62 -14.61 5.21
C ILE A 109 -11.24 -15.23 5.11
N GLN A 110 -10.35 -14.99 6.08
CA GLN A 110 -8.98 -15.49 6.00
C GLN A 110 -8.95 -17.01 5.95
N SER A 111 -7.95 -17.53 5.23
CA SER A 111 -7.79 -18.97 5.02
C SER A 111 -6.31 -19.35 5.09
N ASP A 112 -6.03 -20.54 5.63
CA ASP A 112 -4.67 -21.09 5.65
C ASP A 112 -4.18 -21.40 4.22
N GLU A 113 -5.08 -21.53 3.26
CA GLU A 113 -4.73 -21.75 1.85
C GLU A 113 -4.05 -20.52 1.22
N TRP A 114 -4.11 -19.37 1.86
CA TRP A 114 -3.53 -18.13 1.36
C TRP A 114 -2.02 -18.02 1.54
N VAL A 115 -1.39 -18.95 2.27
CA VAL A 115 0.05 -18.85 2.64
C VAL A 115 0.94 -18.60 1.43
N ASN A 116 0.78 -19.36 0.36
CA ASN A 116 1.64 -19.23 -0.81
C ASN A 116 1.45 -17.87 -1.50
N GLU A 117 0.21 -17.42 -1.63
CA GLU A 117 -0.09 -16.15 -2.29
C GLU A 117 0.32 -14.94 -1.42
N VAL A 118 0.16 -15.05 -0.11
CA VAL A 118 0.65 -14.03 0.83
C VAL A 118 2.17 -13.92 0.73
N ASN A 119 2.87 -15.03 0.62
CA ASN A 119 4.33 -15.02 0.46
C ASN A 119 4.75 -14.35 -0.85
N LYS A 120 4.01 -14.53 -1.93
CA LYS A 120 4.25 -13.79 -3.18
C LYS A 120 4.06 -12.28 -2.98
N GLY A 121 3.05 -11.90 -2.22
CA GLY A 121 2.85 -10.51 -1.85
C GLY A 121 4.02 -9.93 -1.06
N TYR A 122 4.54 -10.67 -0.10
CA TYR A 122 5.73 -10.28 0.65
C TYR A 122 6.94 -10.11 -0.26
N ASP A 123 7.14 -11.02 -1.22
CA ASP A 123 8.26 -10.91 -2.15
C ASP A 123 8.17 -9.63 -2.97
N HIS A 124 6.96 -9.26 -3.43
CA HIS A 124 6.74 -8.01 -4.14
C HIS A 124 7.00 -6.79 -3.24
N VAL A 125 6.57 -6.84 -1.98
CA VAL A 125 6.78 -5.76 -1.02
C VAL A 125 8.27 -5.57 -0.73
N ILE A 126 9.00 -6.67 -0.54
CA ILE A 126 10.45 -6.63 -0.33
C ILE A 126 11.15 -6.00 -1.53
N ALA A 127 10.79 -6.42 -2.75
CA ALA A 127 11.34 -5.83 -3.97
C ALA A 127 11.07 -4.34 -4.06
N LEU A 128 9.87 -3.90 -3.69
CA LEU A 128 9.51 -2.49 -3.68
C LEU A 128 10.35 -1.70 -2.67
N PHE A 129 10.48 -2.20 -1.45
CA PHE A 129 11.27 -1.50 -0.43
C PHE A 129 12.75 -1.46 -0.78
N ASP A 130 13.29 -2.53 -1.37
CA ASP A 130 14.68 -2.54 -1.85
C ASP A 130 14.86 -1.49 -2.94
N GLU A 131 13.92 -1.37 -3.88
CA GLU A 131 14.00 -0.37 -4.95
C GLU A 131 13.85 1.05 -4.40
N LEU A 132 12.95 1.27 -3.45
CA LEU A 132 12.80 2.56 -2.78
C LEU A 132 14.09 2.95 -2.07
N GLU A 133 14.68 2.04 -1.32
CA GLU A 133 15.92 2.27 -0.61
C GLU A 133 17.06 2.61 -1.57
N ASN A 134 17.22 1.84 -2.64
CA ASN A 134 18.25 2.09 -3.64
C ASN A 134 18.06 3.43 -4.34
N THR A 135 16.82 3.80 -4.65
CA THR A 135 16.49 5.07 -5.28
C THR A 135 16.89 6.25 -4.40
N LEU A 136 16.59 6.16 -3.10
CA LEU A 136 16.89 7.22 -2.14
C LEU A 136 18.39 7.30 -1.82
N PHE A 137 19.06 6.16 -1.60
CA PHE A 137 20.47 6.14 -1.22
C PHE A 137 21.40 6.42 -2.39
N CYS A 138 21.10 5.97 -3.60
CA CYS A 138 21.91 6.31 -4.79
C CYS A 138 21.98 7.81 -5.00
N LYS A 139 20.88 8.54 -4.79
CA LYS A 139 20.86 10.00 -4.88
C LYS A 139 21.75 10.66 -3.83
N LYS A 140 21.79 10.12 -2.61
CA LYS A 140 22.67 10.63 -1.56
C LYS A 140 24.14 10.36 -1.88
N THR A 141 24.44 9.18 -2.40
CA THR A 141 25.81 8.81 -2.79
C THR A 141 26.32 9.70 -3.91
N GLU A 142 25.50 9.98 -4.92
CA GLU A 142 25.86 10.87 -6.03
C GLU A 142 26.18 12.29 -5.56
N SER A 143 25.51 12.76 -4.50
CA SER A 143 25.74 14.11 -3.98
C SER A 143 27.08 14.28 -3.27
N TYR A 144 27.77 13.20 -2.95
CA TYR A 144 29.08 13.21 -2.29
C TYR A 144 30.25 13.01 -3.26
N VAL A 145 29.94 12.77 -4.51
CA VAL A 145 30.94 12.59 -5.56
C VAL A 145 31.09 13.87 -6.38
#